data_8ddd95290603dab308611f3e3c8b95ae
#
_entry.id   8ddd95290603dab308611f3e3c8b95ae
#
_cell.length_a   1.000
_cell.length_b   1.000
_cell.length_c   1.000
_cell.angle_alpha   90.00
_cell.angle_beta   90.00
_cell.angle_gamma   90.00
#
_symmetry.space_group_name_H-M   'P 1'
#
loop_
_entity.id
_entity.type
_entity.pdbx_description
1 polymer ?
#
loop_
_entity_poly.entity_id
_entity_poly.type
_entity_poly.pdbx_seq_one_letter_code
_entity_poly.pdbx_strand_id
1 'polypeptide(L)'
;MTGKPVIDKFLHAVETANIPGCDVWSADASLDATVPNWRLHADGADAIRAEYARWFADPARFDELRRYPVDGGPENSRAEVVEYTLSWTENGVPHAAHHLHVLTVRDDRIVSDMVFCGGRWLAALLAEMEAAGA
;
A
#
# COMPACT_ATOMS: atom_id res chain seq x y z
N MET A 1 11.41 7.61 -17.13
CA MET A 1 11.05 6.65 -16.23
C MET A 1 10.92 7.13 -14.87
N THR A 2 9.96 7.77 -14.54
CA THR A 2 9.85 8.38 -13.28
C THR A 2 8.67 7.79 -12.56
N GLY A 3 8.72 7.59 -11.30
CA GLY A 3 7.67 7.09 -10.47
C GLY A 3 7.49 5.59 -10.48
N LYS A 4 7.52 4.97 -11.66
CA LYS A 4 7.27 3.55 -11.79
C LYS A 4 8.27 2.70 -11.03
N PRO A 5 9.59 2.95 -11.14
CA PRO A 5 10.56 2.16 -10.36
C PRO A 5 10.37 2.28 -8.87
N VAL A 6 9.97 3.45 -8.37
CA VAL A 6 9.75 3.69 -6.95
C VAL A 6 8.53 2.92 -6.46
N ILE A 7 7.44 2.96 -7.22
CA ILE A 7 6.22 2.22 -6.88
C ILE A 7 6.47 0.72 -6.94
N ASP A 8 7.21 0.26 -7.95
CA ASP A 8 7.59 -1.15 -8.08
C ASP A 8 8.39 -1.60 -6.86
N LYS A 9 9.34 -0.77 -6.39
CA LYS A 9 10.12 -1.07 -5.20
C LYS A 9 9.24 -1.17 -3.95
N PHE A 10 8.28 -0.27 -3.82
CA PHE A 10 7.34 -0.32 -2.71
C PHE A 10 6.53 -1.62 -2.75
N LEU A 11 5.97 -1.97 -3.89
CA LEU A 11 5.18 -3.19 -4.02
C LEU A 11 6.02 -4.45 -3.77
N HIS A 12 7.26 -4.45 -4.21
CA HIS A 12 8.17 -5.56 -3.94
C HIS A 12 8.47 -5.69 -2.43
N ALA A 13 8.63 -4.55 -1.75
CA ALA A 13 8.85 -4.57 -0.30
C ALA A 13 7.64 -5.12 0.45
N VAL A 14 6.43 -4.84 -0.03
CA VAL A 14 5.20 -5.42 0.53
C VAL A 14 5.21 -6.94 0.37
N GLU A 15 5.51 -7.44 -0.82
CA GLU A 15 5.52 -8.88 -1.09
C GLU A 15 6.55 -9.62 -0.26
N THR A 16 7.70 -9.01 -0.02
CA THR A 16 8.82 -9.65 0.66
C THR A 16 8.89 -9.36 2.15
N ALA A 17 7.93 -8.59 2.68
CA ALA A 17 7.93 -8.13 4.07
C ALA A 17 9.22 -7.41 4.42
N ASN A 18 9.75 -6.62 3.48
CA ASN A 18 10.99 -5.89 3.67
C ASN A 18 10.77 -4.37 3.67
N ILE A 19 9.73 -3.91 4.32
CA ILE A 19 9.49 -2.48 4.49
C ILE A 19 10.66 -1.80 5.22
N PRO A 20 11.25 -2.41 6.27
CA PRO A 20 12.40 -1.77 6.93
C PRO A 20 13.57 -1.47 6.00
N GLY A 21 13.77 -2.25 4.94
CA GLY A 21 14.81 -2.00 3.94
C GLY A 21 14.35 -1.19 2.75
N CYS A 22 13.13 -0.67 2.76
CA CYS A 22 12.55 0.04 1.64
C CYS A 22 12.79 1.55 1.79
N ASP A 23 13.51 2.15 0.85
CA ASP A 23 13.83 3.57 0.87
C ASP A 23 13.21 4.24 -0.36
N VAL A 24 11.92 4.46 -0.31
CA VAL A 24 11.17 5.04 -1.44
C VAL A 24 10.46 6.34 -1.10
N TRP A 25 10.37 6.71 0.19
CA TRP A 25 9.67 7.92 0.61
C TRP A 25 10.63 9.09 0.75
N SER A 26 10.16 10.28 0.40
CA SER A 26 10.92 11.48 0.64
C SER A 26 10.95 11.79 2.13
N ALA A 27 11.93 12.61 2.54
CA ALA A 27 12.06 12.98 3.95
C ALA A 27 10.83 13.70 4.49
N ASP A 28 10.11 14.40 3.63
CA ASP A 28 8.90 15.17 3.97
C ASP A 28 7.62 14.50 3.48
N ALA A 29 7.67 13.21 3.18
CA ALA A 29 6.49 12.49 2.69
C ALA A 29 5.39 12.44 3.76
N SER A 30 4.15 12.31 3.29
CA SER A 30 3.01 12.17 4.19
C SER A 30 2.22 10.91 3.86
N LEU A 31 1.72 10.27 4.90
CA LEU A 31 0.81 9.15 4.81
C LEU A 31 -0.52 9.54 5.46
N ASP A 32 -1.61 9.36 4.74
CA ASP A 32 -2.96 9.54 5.25
C ASP A 32 -3.67 8.21 5.03
N ALA A 33 -3.92 7.48 6.11
CA ALA A 33 -4.47 6.14 6.03
C ALA A 33 -5.85 6.08 6.68
N THR A 34 -6.83 5.59 5.92
CA THR A 34 -8.17 5.30 6.42
C THR A 34 -8.30 3.79 6.54
N VAL A 35 -8.53 3.32 7.75
CA VAL A 35 -8.75 1.91 8.05
C VAL A 35 -10.13 1.78 8.69
N PRO A 36 -10.67 0.58 8.88
CA PRO A 36 -11.99 0.45 9.49
C PRO A 36 -12.06 1.15 10.86
N ASN A 37 -12.98 2.08 10.99
CA ASN A 37 -13.26 2.83 12.22
C ASN A 37 -12.11 3.71 12.73
N TRP A 38 -11.11 3.97 11.90
CA TRP A 38 -9.98 4.80 12.33
C TRP A 38 -9.30 5.50 11.14
N ARG A 39 -8.66 6.61 11.44
CA ARG A 39 -7.86 7.33 10.47
C ARG A 39 -6.57 7.78 11.12
N LEU A 40 -5.45 7.59 10.46
CA LEU A 40 -4.14 7.93 11.00
C LEU A 40 -3.31 8.69 9.98
N HIS A 41 -2.34 9.44 10.49
CA HIS A 41 -1.37 10.17 9.68
C HIS A 41 0.03 9.82 10.14
N ALA A 42 0.97 9.79 9.22
CA ALA A 42 2.38 9.67 9.52
C ALA A 42 3.14 10.64 8.63
N ASP A 43 4.06 11.40 9.21
CA ASP A 43 4.85 12.37 8.48
C ASP A 43 6.31 11.97 8.49
N GLY A 44 6.93 11.97 7.32
CA GLY A 44 8.32 11.65 7.12
C GLY A 44 8.55 10.17 6.81
N ALA A 45 9.65 9.91 6.10
CA ALA A 45 9.98 8.57 5.64
C ALA A 45 10.07 7.56 6.78
N ASP A 46 10.69 7.94 7.90
CA ASP A 46 10.88 7.01 9.02
C ASP A 46 9.57 6.62 9.67
N ALA A 47 8.67 7.59 9.88
CA ALA A 47 7.37 7.31 10.48
C ALA A 47 6.50 6.44 9.56
N ILE A 48 6.53 6.71 8.26
CA ILE A 48 5.77 5.92 7.28
C ILE A 48 6.32 4.49 7.24
N ARG A 49 7.63 4.35 7.22
CA ARG A 49 8.27 3.03 7.21
C ARG A 49 7.91 2.23 8.46
N ALA A 50 7.92 2.87 9.62
CA ALA A 50 7.55 2.22 10.87
C ALA A 50 6.10 1.75 10.85
N GLU A 51 5.19 2.58 10.33
CA GLU A 51 3.78 2.22 10.23
C GLU A 51 3.58 1.04 9.29
N TYR A 52 4.14 1.11 8.10
CA TYR A 52 3.97 0.05 7.10
C TYR A 52 4.72 -1.24 7.45
N ALA A 53 5.79 -1.16 8.25
CA ALA A 53 6.43 -2.37 8.72
C ALA A 53 5.50 -3.22 9.57
N ARG A 54 4.57 -2.59 10.26
CA ARG A 54 3.53 -3.30 11.01
C ARG A 54 2.43 -3.84 10.11
N TRP A 55 2.03 -3.07 9.08
CA TRP A 55 0.98 -3.50 8.15
C TRP A 55 1.42 -4.70 7.32
N PHE A 56 2.67 -4.69 6.88
CA PHE A 56 3.21 -5.66 5.93
C PHE A 56 4.33 -6.47 6.59
N ALA A 57 4.01 -7.07 7.75
CA ALA A 57 4.99 -7.78 8.56
C ALA A 57 5.30 -9.19 8.04
N ASP A 58 4.44 -9.75 7.21
CA ASP A 58 4.59 -11.10 6.67
C ASP A 58 4.71 -11.06 5.14
N PRO A 59 5.49 -11.97 4.55
CA PRO A 59 5.51 -12.09 3.08
C PRO A 59 4.11 -12.31 2.55
N ALA A 60 3.82 -11.70 1.42
CA ALA A 60 2.47 -11.64 0.90
C ALA A 60 2.43 -11.82 -0.60
N ARG A 61 1.24 -12.04 -1.13
CA ARG A 61 1.00 -12.20 -2.56
C ARG A 61 -0.09 -11.24 -2.99
N PHE A 62 0.12 -10.59 -4.13
CA PHE A 62 -0.93 -9.82 -4.77
C PHE A 62 -1.80 -10.78 -5.57
N ASP A 63 -3.04 -10.96 -5.18
CA ASP A 63 -4.00 -11.80 -5.91
C ASP A 63 -4.62 -11.03 -7.06
N GLU A 64 -4.85 -9.75 -6.85
CA GLU A 64 -5.27 -8.82 -7.89
C GLU A 64 -4.45 -7.56 -7.71
N LEU A 65 -3.98 -6.97 -8.80
CA LEU A 65 -3.22 -5.73 -8.76
C LEU A 65 -3.59 -4.90 -9.97
N ARG A 66 -4.09 -3.70 -9.74
CA ARG A 66 -4.45 -2.75 -10.78
C ARG A 66 -3.75 -1.43 -10.53
N ARG A 67 -3.26 -0.82 -11.59
CA ARG A 67 -2.52 0.43 -11.51
C ARG A 67 -3.05 1.39 -12.56
N TYR A 68 -3.32 2.61 -12.15
CA TYR A 68 -3.90 3.63 -13.03
C TYR A 68 -3.13 4.94 -12.87
N PRO A 69 -2.53 5.48 -13.95
CA PRO A 69 -1.93 6.80 -13.86
C PRO A 69 -3.01 7.86 -13.70
N VAL A 70 -2.69 8.93 -12.99
CA VAL A 70 -3.59 10.04 -12.77
C VAL A 70 -2.97 11.29 -13.36
N ASP A 71 -3.69 11.94 -14.28
CA ASP A 71 -3.23 13.17 -14.93
C ASP A 71 -3.57 14.40 -14.11
N GLY A 72 -2.87 15.51 -14.36
CA GLY A 72 -3.22 16.81 -13.84
C GLY A 72 -2.67 17.15 -12.47
N GLY A 73 -1.64 16.46 -12.02
CA GLY A 73 -0.99 16.80 -10.76
C GLY A 73 -0.10 18.02 -10.86
N PRO A 74 0.49 18.46 -9.75
CA PRO A 74 1.46 19.57 -9.76
C PRO A 74 2.64 19.27 -10.67
N GLU A 75 3.30 20.34 -11.12
CA GLU A 75 4.48 20.22 -11.95
C GLU A 75 5.52 19.33 -11.27
N ASN A 76 6.23 18.53 -12.08
CA ASN A 76 7.28 17.62 -11.63
C ASN A 76 6.79 16.50 -10.72
N SER A 77 5.49 16.31 -10.64
CA SER A 77 4.93 15.20 -9.89
C SER A 77 3.97 14.41 -10.76
N ARG A 78 3.78 13.15 -10.40
CA ARG A 78 2.79 12.28 -11.04
C ARG A 78 2.14 11.44 -9.98
N ALA A 79 0.89 11.13 -10.20
CA ALA A 79 0.13 10.30 -9.28
C ALA A 79 -0.25 9.00 -9.96
N GLU A 80 -0.41 7.98 -9.15
CA GLU A 80 -0.86 6.68 -9.61
C GLU A 80 -1.80 6.10 -8.56
N VAL A 81 -2.93 5.55 -9.02
CA VAL A 81 -3.81 4.77 -8.15
C VAL A 81 -3.35 3.32 -8.24
N VAL A 82 -3.12 2.71 -7.09
CA VAL A 82 -2.73 1.31 -7.00
C VAL A 82 -3.73 0.60 -6.12
N GLU A 83 -4.41 -0.38 -6.69
CA GLU A 83 -5.43 -1.15 -5.99
C GLU A 83 -5.03 -2.62 -6.02
N TYR A 84 -5.15 -3.30 -4.89
CA TYR A 84 -4.82 -4.73 -4.85
C TYR A 84 -5.57 -5.47 -3.75
N THR A 85 -5.71 -6.77 -3.95
CA THR A 85 -6.05 -7.72 -2.91
C THR A 85 -4.77 -8.46 -2.54
N LEU A 86 -4.43 -8.44 -1.26
CA LEU A 86 -3.21 -8.99 -0.73
C LEU A 86 -3.57 -10.18 0.15
N SER A 87 -2.81 -11.27 0.03
CA SER A 87 -3.00 -12.42 0.92
C SER A 87 -1.67 -12.85 1.53
N TRP A 88 -1.73 -13.29 2.77
CA TRP A 88 -0.56 -13.74 3.53
C TRP A 88 -1.00 -14.75 4.59
N THR A 89 -0.02 -15.42 5.18
CA THR A 89 -0.29 -16.33 6.29
C THR A 89 0.33 -15.74 7.56
N GLU A 90 -0.46 -15.70 8.61
CA GLU A 90 -0.04 -15.13 9.88
C GLU A 90 -0.32 -16.18 10.95
N ASN A 91 0.73 -16.65 11.62
CA ASN A 91 0.62 -17.72 12.62
C ASN A 91 -0.11 -18.96 12.07
N GLY A 92 0.17 -19.31 10.82
CA GLY A 92 -0.44 -20.47 10.18
C GLY A 92 -1.86 -20.24 9.68
N VAL A 93 -2.41 -19.05 9.80
CA VAL A 93 -3.78 -18.75 9.39
C VAL A 93 -3.77 -17.84 8.18
N PRO A 94 -4.41 -18.21 7.08
CA PRO A 94 -4.50 -17.37 5.89
C PRO A 94 -5.35 -16.13 6.13
N HIS A 95 -4.83 -14.99 5.70
CA HIS A 95 -5.48 -13.68 5.81
C HIS A 95 -5.50 -12.98 4.46
N ALA A 96 -6.35 -11.98 4.34
CA ALA A 96 -6.43 -11.15 3.14
C ALA A 96 -6.80 -9.71 3.53
N ALA A 97 -6.43 -8.78 2.65
CA ALA A 97 -6.81 -7.37 2.78
C ALA A 97 -6.94 -6.76 1.39
N HIS A 98 -7.73 -5.70 1.31
CA HIS A 98 -7.90 -4.95 0.07
C HIS A 98 -7.54 -3.50 0.32
N HIS A 99 -6.60 -2.98 -0.45
CA HIS A 99 -6.10 -1.63 -0.29
C HIS A 99 -6.23 -0.85 -1.59
N LEU A 100 -6.43 0.45 -1.46
CA LEU A 100 -6.34 1.37 -2.58
C LEU A 100 -5.46 2.53 -2.14
N HIS A 101 -4.37 2.74 -2.86
CA HIS A 101 -3.45 3.86 -2.64
C HIS A 101 -3.59 4.88 -3.73
N VAL A 102 -3.52 6.16 -3.37
CA VAL A 102 -3.20 7.22 -4.32
C VAL A 102 -1.80 7.68 -3.97
N LEU A 103 -0.84 7.34 -4.82
CA LEU A 103 0.58 7.62 -4.60
C LEU A 103 1.01 8.78 -5.47
N THR A 104 1.62 9.79 -4.87
CA THR A 104 2.21 10.91 -5.62
C THR A 104 3.72 10.78 -5.56
N VAL A 105 4.35 10.86 -6.72
CA VAL A 105 5.80 10.71 -6.88
C VAL A 105 6.38 11.99 -7.43
N ARG A 106 7.47 12.46 -6.84
CA ARG A 106 8.25 13.59 -7.32
C ARG A 106 9.72 13.29 -7.05
N ASP A 107 10.59 13.56 -8.04
CA ASP A 107 12.03 13.32 -7.96
C ASP A 107 12.34 11.88 -7.55
N ASP A 108 11.62 10.93 -8.16
CA ASP A 108 11.79 9.49 -7.93
C ASP A 108 11.57 9.06 -6.47
N ARG A 109 10.75 9.81 -5.73
CA ARG A 109 10.39 9.48 -4.36
C ARG A 109 8.89 9.64 -4.18
N ILE A 110 8.31 8.80 -3.33
CA ILE A 110 6.91 8.95 -2.95
C ILE A 110 6.84 10.11 -1.96
N VAL A 111 6.06 11.14 -2.31
CA VAL A 111 5.89 12.32 -1.45
C VAL A 111 4.54 12.32 -0.74
N SER A 112 3.60 11.52 -1.21
CA SER A 112 2.28 11.45 -0.60
C SER A 112 1.68 10.07 -0.87
N ASP A 113 1.12 9.49 0.16
CA ASP A 113 0.41 8.21 0.09
C ASP A 113 -0.92 8.38 0.81
N MET A 114 -2.01 8.37 0.05
CA MET A 114 -3.34 8.31 0.64
C MET A 114 -3.84 6.90 0.42
N VAL A 115 -4.06 6.16 1.50
CA VAL A 115 -4.44 4.76 1.41
C VAL A 115 -5.75 4.51 2.13
N PHE A 116 -6.58 3.69 1.49
CA PHE A 116 -7.81 3.17 2.08
C PHE A 116 -7.66 1.67 2.25
N CYS A 117 -7.76 1.19 3.48
CA CYS A 117 -7.70 -0.22 3.82
C CYS A 117 -9.10 -0.70 4.17
N GLY A 118 -9.59 -1.71 3.46
CA GLY A 118 -10.92 -2.27 3.73
C GLY A 118 -10.99 -3.11 4.99
N GLY A 119 -9.83 -3.43 5.56
CA GLY A 119 -9.74 -4.26 6.76
C GLY A 119 -8.84 -5.45 6.53
N ARG A 120 -8.61 -6.19 7.59
CA ARG A 120 -7.87 -7.45 7.55
C ARG A 120 -8.87 -8.56 7.82
N TRP A 121 -8.96 -9.49 6.90
CA TRP A 121 -9.95 -10.55 7.00
C TRP A 121 -9.26 -11.90 7.02
N LEU A 122 -9.92 -12.89 7.62
CA LEU A 122 -9.58 -14.28 7.36
C LEU A 122 -9.85 -14.53 5.88
N ALA A 123 -8.99 -15.27 5.21
CA ALA A 123 -9.16 -15.55 3.78
C ALA A 123 -10.50 -16.27 3.52
N ALA A 124 -10.92 -17.13 4.44
CA ALA A 124 -12.21 -17.82 4.33
C ALA A 124 -13.37 -16.80 4.36
N LEU A 125 -13.28 -15.75 5.17
CA LEU A 125 -14.33 -14.73 5.24
C LEU A 125 -14.39 -13.91 3.95
N LEU A 126 -13.24 -13.55 3.39
CA LEU A 126 -13.21 -12.85 2.10
C LEU A 126 -13.89 -13.70 1.02
N ALA A 127 -13.61 -15.00 0.99
CA ALA A 127 -14.25 -15.90 0.02
C ALA A 127 -15.78 -15.93 0.20
N GLU A 128 -16.26 -15.92 1.44
CA GLU A 128 -17.68 -15.84 1.72
C GLU A 128 -18.30 -14.53 1.23
N MET A 129 -17.60 -13.40 1.46
CA MET A 129 -18.09 -12.10 0.99
C MET A 129 -18.17 -12.05 -0.53
N GLU A 130 -17.18 -12.59 -1.22
CA GLU A 130 -17.16 -12.63 -2.68
C GLU A 130 -18.26 -13.51 -3.23
N ALA A 131 -18.49 -14.66 -2.62
CA ALA A 131 -19.56 -15.57 -3.01
C ALA A 131 -20.94 -14.93 -2.77
N ALA A 132 -21.11 -14.22 -1.68
CA ALA A 132 -22.38 -13.57 -1.35
C ALA A 132 -22.67 -12.38 -2.25
N GLY A 133 -21.63 -11.67 -2.69
CA GLY A 133 -21.78 -10.50 -3.56
C GLY A 133 -21.90 -10.83 -5.04
N ALA A 134 -21.66 -12.08 -5.39
CA ALA A 134 -21.69 -12.52 -6.80
C ALA A 134 -23.12 -12.67 -7.38
#